data_09214b9c1fd61c562479e4dd53ba57ef
#
_entry.id   09214b9c1fd61c562479e4dd53ba57ef
#
_cell.length_a   1.000
_cell.length_b   1.000
_cell.length_c   1.000
_cell.angle_alpha   90.00
_cell.angle_beta   90.00
_cell.angle_gamma   90.00
#
_symmetry.space_group_name_H-M   'P 1'
#
loop_
_entity.id
_entity.type
_entity.pdbx_description
1 polymer ?
#
loop_
_entity_poly.entity_id
_entity_poly.type
_entity_poly.pdbx_seq_one_letter_code
_entity_poly.pdbx_strand_id
1 'polypeptide(L)' 'MTKDQLLSVIRETAKQHPLTKIEKFQVCCNVCDNALHAGQITKAQHTRWTNVF' A
#
# COMPACT_ATOMS: atom_id res chain seq x y z
N MET A 1 -8.70 7.01 0.82
CA MET A 1 -7.90 6.28 -0.21
C MET A 1 -8.65 5.05 -0.65
N THR A 2 -8.68 4.80 -1.95
CA THR A 2 -9.26 3.57 -2.50
C THR A 2 -8.17 2.54 -2.75
N LYS A 3 -8.57 1.28 -2.95
CA LYS A 3 -7.62 0.21 -3.30
C LYS A 3 -6.92 0.52 -4.62
N ASP A 4 -7.62 1.10 -5.58
CA ASP A 4 -7.04 1.49 -6.87
C ASP A 4 -5.95 2.54 -6.70
N GLN A 5 -6.15 3.51 -5.83
CA GLN A 5 -5.14 4.51 -5.52
C GLN A 5 -3.91 3.87 -4.88
N LEU A 6 -4.11 2.93 -3.96
CA LEU A 6 -3.02 2.19 -3.34
C LEU A 6 -2.20 1.42 -4.38
N LEU A 7 -2.89 0.70 -5.28
CA LEU A 7 -2.22 -0.05 -6.35
C LEU A 7 -1.47 0.87 -7.30
N SER A 8 -2.02 2.06 -7.60
CA SER A 8 -1.35 3.05 -8.43
C SER A 8 -0.04 3.52 -7.81
N VAL A 9 -0.03 3.79 -6.50
CA VAL A 9 1.19 4.20 -5.79
C VAL A 9 2.24 3.10 -5.87
N ILE A 10 1.85 1.84 -5.66
CA ILE A 10 2.77 0.71 -5.72
C ILE A 10 3.34 0.57 -7.13
N ARG A 11 2.50 0.70 -8.17
CA ARG A 11 2.95 0.62 -9.57
C ARG A 11 3.94 1.73 -9.92
N GLU A 12 3.68 2.96 -9.48
CA GLU A 12 4.58 4.09 -9.72
C GLU A 12 5.94 3.83 -9.07
N THR A 13 5.96 3.34 -7.84
CA THR A 13 7.19 2.99 -7.16
C THR A 13 7.94 1.89 -7.90
N ALA A 14 7.22 0.87 -8.37
CA ALA A 14 7.82 -0.24 -9.11
C ALA A 14 8.38 0.17 -10.47
N LYS A 15 7.83 1.21 -11.10
CA LYS A 15 8.35 1.75 -12.35
C LYS A 15 9.71 2.43 -12.15
N GLN A 16 9.87 3.12 -11.03
CA GLN A 16 11.11 3.83 -10.72
C GLN A 16 12.20 2.87 -10.25
N HIS A 17 11.82 1.85 -9.48
CA HIS A 17 12.72 0.84 -8.94
C HIS A 17 12.04 -0.52 -9.03
N PRO A 18 12.61 -1.49 -9.79
CA PRO A 18 12.05 -2.84 -9.82
C PRO A 18 11.96 -3.39 -8.39
N LEU A 19 10.77 -3.78 -7.99
CA LEU A 19 10.51 -4.27 -6.64
C LEU A 19 10.35 -5.77 -6.63
N THR A 20 10.99 -6.42 -5.67
CA THR A 20 10.72 -7.82 -5.36
C THR A 20 9.34 -7.91 -4.70
N LYS A 21 8.81 -9.13 -4.56
CA LYS A 21 7.53 -9.33 -3.89
C LYS A 21 7.55 -8.82 -2.45
N ILE A 22 8.66 -9.03 -1.75
CA ILE A 22 8.84 -8.55 -0.36
C ILE A 22 8.85 -7.03 -0.31
N GLU A 23 9.55 -6.40 -1.26
CA GLU A 23 9.62 -4.94 -1.32
C GLU A 23 8.26 -4.32 -1.63
N LYS A 24 7.48 -4.93 -2.54
CA LYS A 24 6.11 -4.49 -2.81
C LYS A 24 5.25 -4.55 -1.55
N PHE A 25 5.39 -5.61 -0.78
CA PHE A 25 4.67 -5.76 0.47
C PHE A 25 5.05 -4.66 1.46
N GLN A 26 6.34 -4.35 1.58
CA GLN A 26 6.81 -3.28 2.47
C GLN A 26 6.26 -1.92 2.05
N VAL A 27 6.27 -1.62 0.76
CA VAL A 27 5.70 -0.37 0.23
C VAL A 27 4.22 -0.30 0.55
N CYS A 28 3.49 -1.39 0.34
CA CYS A 28 2.06 -1.46 0.64
C CYS A 28 1.80 -1.19 2.12
N CYS A 29 2.56 -1.82 3.01
CA CYS A 29 2.43 -1.60 4.45
C CYS A 29 2.69 -0.14 4.83
N ASN A 30 3.75 0.46 4.28
CA ASN A 30 4.10 1.85 4.57
C ASN A 30 3.01 2.81 4.11
N VAL A 31 2.48 2.63 2.91
CA VAL A 31 1.41 3.47 2.38
C VAL A 31 0.15 3.30 3.21
N CYS A 32 -0.20 2.08 3.57
CA CYS A 32 -1.37 1.80 4.39
C CYS A 32 -1.23 2.41 5.79
N ASP A 33 -0.06 2.31 6.41
CA ASP A 33 0.19 2.90 7.71
C ASP A 33 0.02 4.43 7.67
N ASN A 34 0.61 5.07 6.67
CA ASN A 34 0.49 6.51 6.50
C ASN A 34 -0.96 6.93 6.27
N ALA A 35 -1.70 6.20 5.45
CA ALA A 35 -3.09 6.47 5.17
C ALA A 35 -3.95 6.29 6.43
N LEU A 36 -3.64 5.29 7.25
CA LEU A 36 -4.35 5.05 8.51
C LEU A 36 -4.12 6.21 9.48
N HIS A 37 -2.87 6.65 9.63
CA HIS A 37 -2.53 7.80 10.49
C HIS A 37 -3.17 9.09 10.01
N ALA A 38 -3.28 9.26 8.70
CA ALA A 38 -3.93 10.44 8.10
C ALA A 38 -5.47 10.36 8.14
N GLY A 39 -6.03 9.24 8.58
CA GLY A 39 -7.48 9.04 8.62
C GLY A 39 -8.10 8.79 7.24
N GLN A 40 -7.31 8.46 6.23
CA GLN A 40 -7.80 8.19 4.87
C GLN A 40 -8.38 6.79 4.71
N ILE A 41 -7.98 5.86 5.55
CA ILE A 41 -8.50 4.49 5.56
C ILE A 41 -8.82 4.07 6.98
N THR A 42 -9.68 3.06 7.11
CA THR A 42 -10.01 2.49 8.41
C THR A 42 -9.03 1.37 8.77
N LYS A 43 -9.01 1.00 10.04
CA LYS A 43 -8.20 -0.11 10.52
C LYS A 43 -8.53 -1.42 9.81
N ALA A 44 -9.82 -1.64 9.50
CA ALA A 44 -10.28 -2.81 8.76
C ALA A 44 -9.72 -2.82 7.34
N GLN A 45 -9.71 -1.68 6.66
CA GLN A 45 -9.13 -1.56 5.33
C GLN A 45 -7.62 -1.81 5.37
N HIS A 46 -6.93 -1.27 6.35
CA HIS A 46 -5.49 -1.49 6.54
C HIS A 46 -5.19 -2.99 6.65
N THR A 47 -5.91 -3.70 7.53
CA THR A 47 -5.72 -5.13 7.72
C THR A 47 -6.00 -5.91 6.44
N ARG A 48 -7.10 -5.59 5.75
CA ARG A 48 -7.48 -6.27 4.52
C ARG A 48 -6.44 -6.07 3.41
N TRP A 49 -5.95 -4.85 3.26
CA TRP A 49 -5.03 -4.52 2.16
C TRP A 49 -3.63 -5.06 2.40
N THR A 50 -3.18 -5.13 3.64
CA THR A 50 -1.87 -5.70 3.96
C THR A 50 -1.86 -7.23 3.84
N ASN A 51 -3.01 -7.88 3.80
CA ASN A 51 -3.12 -9.33 3.62
C ASN A 51 -3.18 -9.75 2.15
N VAL A 52 -3.24 -8.82 1.21
CA VAL A 52 -3.36 -9.13 -0.22
C VAL A 52 -2.05 -9.67 -0.80
N PHE A 53 -0.95 -9.33 -0.21
CA PHE A 53 0.37 -9.76 -0.64
C PHE A 53 0.90 -10.83 0.33
#